data_b760e0295d58b6fbff1a025b6314b20d
#
_entry.id   b760e0295d58b6fbff1a025b6314b20d
#
_cell.length_a   1.000
_cell.length_b   1.000
_cell.length_c   1.000
_cell.angle_alpha   90.00
_cell.angle_beta   90.00
_cell.angle_gamma   90.00
#
_symmetry.space_group_name_H-M   'P 1'
#
loop_
_entity.id
_entity.type
_entity.pdbx_description
1 polymer ?
#
loop_
_entity_poly.entity_id
_entity_poly.type
_entity_poly.pdbx_seq_one_letter_code
_entity_poly.pdbx_strand_id
1 'polypeptide(L)'
;MPKKDFLEGAINHFKHQEVKIIEVEEWGLTGEDAIYVKPFTLLEKNEIFGSGDLKDLFVLIDIIVKKAETKDGEKMFDLESKIKMKKFVDPDIISRVSNEILGVTSSVSDLKKN
;
A
#
# COMPACT_ATOMS: atom_id res chain seq x y z
N MET A 1 39.58 1.27 15.21
CA MET A 1 38.24 1.11 15.65
C MET A 1 37.26 1.35 14.51
N PRO A 2 36.39 0.38 14.24
CA PRO A 2 35.47 0.59 13.15
C PRO A 2 34.45 1.69 13.48
N LYS A 3 34.12 2.45 12.48
CA LYS A 3 33.08 3.45 12.62
C LYS A 3 31.74 2.76 12.76
N LYS A 4 30.89 3.29 13.58
CA LYS A 4 29.53 2.84 13.65
C LYS A 4 28.81 3.27 12.39
N ASP A 5 28.14 2.32 11.75
CA ASP A 5 27.37 2.62 10.56
C ASP A 5 25.94 2.96 10.93
N PHE A 6 25.64 4.24 11.02
CA PHE A 6 24.31 4.70 11.40
C PHE A 6 23.28 4.40 10.31
N LEU A 7 23.70 4.39 9.06
CA LEU A 7 22.82 4.06 7.96
C LEU A 7 22.37 2.60 8.03
N GLU A 8 23.27 1.71 8.41
CA GLU A 8 22.92 0.30 8.56
C GLU A 8 21.82 0.10 9.60
N GLY A 9 21.85 0.89 10.68
CA GLY A 9 20.80 0.84 11.69
C GLY A 9 19.45 1.22 11.11
N ALA A 10 19.43 2.26 10.27
CA ALA A 10 18.19 2.70 9.62
C ALA A 10 17.68 1.65 8.64
N ILE A 11 18.57 1.02 7.89
CA ILE A 11 18.19 -0.02 6.95
C ILE A 11 17.64 -1.23 7.69
N ASN A 12 18.28 -1.63 8.77
CA ASN A 12 17.82 -2.77 9.56
C ASN A 12 16.45 -2.51 10.17
N HIS A 13 16.21 -1.29 10.64
CA HIS A 13 14.90 -0.92 11.16
C HIS A 13 13.82 -1.11 10.11
N PHE A 14 14.07 -0.67 8.89
CA PHE A 14 13.12 -0.81 7.80
C PHE A 14 12.87 -2.29 7.48
N LYS A 15 13.92 -3.09 7.43
CA LYS A 15 13.79 -4.51 7.10
C LYS A 15 12.98 -5.29 8.14
N HIS A 16 12.94 -4.82 9.36
CA HIS A 16 12.23 -5.51 10.43
C HIS A 16 10.80 -5.01 10.62
N GLN A 17 10.35 -4.07 9.81
CA GLN A 17 8.96 -3.65 9.86
C GLN A 17 8.07 -4.76 9.31
N GLU A 18 6.93 -4.92 9.93
CA GLU A 18 6.03 -6.01 9.58
C GLU A 18 5.28 -5.76 8.28
N VAL A 19 4.99 -6.86 7.59
CA VAL A 19 4.13 -6.85 6.43
C VAL A 19 2.70 -6.68 6.91
N LYS A 20 1.97 -5.76 6.30
CA LYS A 20 0.56 -5.54 6.62
C LYS A 20 -0.29 -6.51 5.81
N ILE A 21 -1.31 -7.09 6.45
CA ILE A 21 -2.23 -8.01 5.78
C ILE A 21 -3.59 -7.36 5.73
N ILE A 22 -4.16 -7.25 4.53
CA ILE A 22 -5.43 -6.59 4.31
C ILE A 22 -6.38 -7.58 3.64
N GLU A 23 -7.54 -7.79 4.24
CA GLU A 23 -8.57 -8.63 3.66
C GLU A 23 -9.61 -7.79 2.95
N VAL A 24 -10.03 -8.24 1.79
CA VAL A 24 -11.07 -7.59 1.00
C VAL A 24 -12.11 -8.64 0.64
N GLU A 25 -13.09 -8.80 1.52
CA GLU A 25 -14.11 -9.82 1.33
C GLU A 25 -14.86 -9.65 0.03
N GLU A 26 -15.13 -8.42 -0.36
CA GLU A 26 -15.86 -8.12 -1.58
C GLU A 26 -15.16 -8.62 -2.83
N TRP A 27 -13.85 -8.77 -2.76
CA TRP A 27 -13.04 -9.25 -3.87
C TRP A 27 -12.61 -10.71 -3.71
N GLY A 28 -13.06 -11.35 -2.65
CA GLY A 28 -12.65 -12.72 -2.37
C GLY A 28 -11.23 -12.84 -1.86
N LEU A 29 -10.63 -11.76 -1.44
CA LEU A 29 -9.25 -11.74 -0.98
C LEU A 29 -9.20 -11.86 0.54
N THR A 30 -9.27 -13.09 1.01
CA THR A 30 -9.27 -13.38 2.45
C THR A 30 -8.34 -14.53 2.74
N GLY A 31 -7.95 -14.68 4.01
CA GLY A 31 -7.09 -15.77 4.42
C GLY A 31 -5.75 -15.73 3.70
N GLU A 32 -5.42 -16.81 3.03
CA GLU A 32 -4.16 -16.91 2.29
C GLU A 32 -4.14 -16.03 1.03
N ASP A 33 -5.32 -15.68 0.53
CA ASP A 33 -5.45 -14.84 -0.65
C ASP A 33 -5.53 -13.35 -0.32
N ALA A 34 -5.39 -12.98 0.94
CA ALA A 34 -5.39 -11.58 1.35
C ALA A 34 -4.26 -10.80 0.69
N ILE A 35 -4.38 -9.49 0.74
CA ILE A 35 -3.35 -8.60 0.20
C ILE A 35 -2.23 -8.47 1.24
N TYR A 36 -1.01 -8.70 0.82
CA TYR A 36 0.17 -8.52 1.66
C TYR A 36 0.90 -7.27 1.20
N VAL A 37 1.17 -6.35 2.13
CA VAL A 37 1.76 -5.05 1.81
C VAL A 37 3.05 -4.87 2.61
N LYS A 38 4.16 -4.76 1.90
CA LYS A 38 5.44 -4.45 2.52
C LYS A 38 5.51 -2.95 2.85
N PRO A 39 6.32 -2.57 3.84
CA PRO A 39 6.49 -1.15 4.16
C PRO A 39 6.89 -0.33 2.94
N PHE A 40 6.45 0.92 2.91
CA PHE A 40 6.80 1.82 1.81
C PHE A 40 8.22 2.33 1.95
N THR A 41 8.93 2.36 0.82
CA THR A 41 10.19 3.09 0.76
C THR A 41 9.89 4.54 0.42
N LEU A 42 10.87 5.41 0.66
CA LEU A 42 10.72 6.81 0.28
C LEU A 42 10.55 6.95 -1.23
N LEU A 43 11.28 6.13 -1.99
CA LEU A 43 11.17 6.14 -3.44
C LEU A 43 9.75 5.81 -3.88
N GLU A 44 9.15 4.78 -3.29
CA GLU A 44 7.78 4.39 -3.62
C GLU A 44 6.79 5.51 -3.31
N LYS A 45 6.95 6.15 -2.16
CA LYS A 45 6.07 7.27 -1.80
C LYS A 45 6.22 8.42 -2.77
N ASN A 46 7.45 8.70 -3.19
CA ASN A 46 7.68 9.77 -4.14
C ASN A 46 7.08 9.46 -5.50
N GLU A 47 7.16 8.21 -5.93
CA GLU A 47 6.55 7.82 -7.21
C GLU A 47 5.03 7.95 -7.19
N ILE A 48 4.42 7.68 -6.06
CA ILE A 48 2.96 7.75 -5.93
C ILE A 48 2.50 9.20 -5.77
N PHE A 49 3.15 9.95 -4.88
CA PHE A 49 2.66 11.28 -4.49
C PHE A 49 3.40 12.43 -5.12
N GLY A 50 4.60 12.20 -5.63
CA GLY A 50 5.47 13.27 -6.10
C GLY A 50 5.04 13.91 -7.41
N SER A 51 4.33 13.18 -8.25
CA SER A 51 3.93 13.67 -9.56
C SER A 51 2.44 13.92 -9.68
N GLY A 52 1.69 13.57 -8.66
CA GLY A 52 0.25 13.59 -8.75
C GLY A 52 -0.42 14.48 -7.72
N ASP A 53 -1.60 14.89 -8.09
CA ASP A 53 -2.52 15.53 -7.17
C ASP A 53 -3.26 14.43 -6.46
N LEU A 54 -3.23 14.45 -5.12
CA LEU A 54 -3.96 13.45 -4.33
C LEU A 54 -5.46 13.47 -4.60
N LYS A 55 -5.93 14.51 -5.24
CA LYS A 55 -7.34 14.61 -5.64
C LYS A 55 -7.64 13.72 -6.84
N ASP A 56 -6.62 13.29 -7.56
CA ASP A 56 -6.81 12.38 -8.67
C ASP A 56 -7.08 10.98 -8.12
N LEU A 57 -8.30 10.53 -8.27
CA LEU A 57 -8.73 9.24 -7.74
C LEU A 57 -7.97 8.06 -8.35
N PHE A 58 -7.38 8.25 -9.53
CA PHE A 58 -6.60 7.19 -10.15
C PHE A 58 -5.31 6.90 -9.38
N VAL A 59 -4.84 7.84 -8.55
CA VAL A 59 -3.70 7.59 -7.67
C VAL A 59 -4.01 6.44 -6.71
N LEU A 60 -5.26 6.31 -6.29
CA LEU A 60 -5.67 5.23 -5.39
C LEU A 60 -5.44 3.87 -6.03
N ILE A 61 -5.73 3.76 -7.32
CA ILE A 61 -5.50 2.54 -8.06
C ILE A 61 -4.00 2.25 -8.17
N ASP A 62 -3.20 3.30 -8.42
CA ASP A 62 -1.74 3.15 -8.51
C ASP A 62 -1.17 2.59 -7.22
N ILE A 63 -1.68 3.03 -6.08
CA ILE A 63 -1.25 2.54 -4.77
C ILE A 63 -1.51 1.04 -4.66
N ILE A 64 -2.69 0.61 -5.03
CA ILE A 64 -3.06 -0.81 -4.94
C ILE A 64 -2.20 -1.65 -5.88
N VAL A 65 -2.09 -1.24 -7.13
CA VAL A 65 -1.33 -2.01 -8.12
C VAL A 65 0.14 -2.10 -7.73
N LYS A 66 0.68 -1.02 -7.17
CA LYS A 66 2.09 -0.99 -6.80
C LYS A 66 2.40 -1.82 -5.57
N LYS A 67 1.52 -1.84 -4.60
CA LYS A 67 1.83 -2.42 -3.29
C LYS A 67 1.17 -3.74 -2.98
N ALA A 68 0.08 -4.10 -3.65
CA ALA A 68 -0.62 -5.35 -3.36
C ALA A 68 0.19 -6.55 -3.85
N GLU A 69 0.51 -7.45 -2.92
CA GLU A 69 1.26 -8.65 -3.23
C GLU A 69 0.58 -9.87 -2.63
N THR A 70 0.89 -11.03 -3.17
CA THR A 70 0.44 -12.30 -2.62
C THR A 70 1.27 -12.65 -1.40
N LYS A 71 0.85 -13.69 -0.69
CA LYS A 71 1.61 -14.21 0.44
C LYS A 71 3.06 -14.53 0.07
N ASP A 72 3.28 -14.95 -1.17
CA ASP A 72 4.61 -15.33 -1.66
C ASP A 72 5.40 -14.14 -2.20
N GLY A 73 4.83 -12.95 -2.17
CA GLY A 73 5.53 -11.75 -2.61
C GLY A 73 5.38 -11.42 -4.08
N GLU A 74 4.46 -12.07 -4.78
CA GLU A 74 4.20 -11.79 -6.17
C GLU A 74 3.18 -10.67 -6.31
N LYS A 75 3.31 -9.86 -7.35
CA LYS A 75 2.33 -8.80 -7.61
C LYS A 75 0.96 -9.39 -7.90
N MET A 76 -0.06 -8.89 -7.24
CA MET A 76 -1.43 -9.34 -7.48
C MET A 76 -2.03 -8.72 -8.73
N PHE A 77 -1.66 -7.49 -9.04
CA PHE A 77 -2.28 -6.73 -10.12
C PHE A 77 -1.22 -6.17 -11.06
N ASP A 78 -1.59 -6.03 -12.31
CA ASP A 78 -0.69 -5.53 -13.36
C ASP A 78 -1.33 -4.32 -14.06
N LEU A 79 -0.73 -3.90 -15.16
CA LEU A 79 -1.22 -2.75 -15.91
C LEU A 79 -2.63 -2.97 -16.45
N GLU A 80 -2.91 -4.20 -16.89
CA GLU A 80 -4.25 -4.54 -17.36
C GLU A 80 -5.27 -4.45 -16.25
N SER A 81 -4.91 -4.91 -15.05
CA SER A 81 -5.77 -4.78 -13.88
C SER A 81 -6.09 -3.33 -13.59
N LYS A 82 -5.09 -2.45 -13.73
CA LYS A 82 -5.26 -1.03 -13.49
C LYS A 82 -6.35 -0.46 -14.40
N ILE A 83 -6.33 -0.83 -15.67
CA ILE A 83 -7.31 -0.35 -16.63
C ILE A 83 -8.72 -0.84 -16.26
N LYS A 84 -8.82 -2.09 -15.87
CA LYS A 84 -10.12 -2.67 -15.48
C LYS A 84 -10.66 -2.09 -14.19
N MET A 85 -9.78 -1.76 -13.25
CA MET A 85 -10.20 -1.15 -12.00
C MET A 85 -10.87 0.19 -12.19
N LYS A 86 -10.44 0.93 -13.20
CA LYS A 86 -11.02 2.24 -13.50
C LYS A 86 -12.47 2.13 -13.98
N LYS A 87 -12.84 0.99 -14.55
CA LYS A 87 -14.13 0.86 -15.22
C LYS A 87 -15.11 -0.07 -14.52
N PHE A 88 -14.62 -1.09 -13.82
CA PHE A 88 -15.47 -2.20 -13.40
C PHE A 88 -15.45 -2.49 -11.90
N VAL A 89 -14.72 -1.73 -11.12
CA VAL A 89 -14.57 -2.00 -9.69
C VAL A 89 -15.18 -0.87 -8.88
N ASP A 90 -15.81 -1.22 -7.77
CA ASP A 90 -16.47 -0.27 -6.88
C ASP A 90 -15.45 0.74 -6.35
N PRO A 91 -15.63 2.04 -6.62
CA PRO A 91 -14.68 3.05 -6.17
C PRO A 91 -14.59 3.17 -4.65
N ASP A 92 -15.65 2.86 -3.92
CA ASP A 92 -15.61 2.90 -2.46
C ASP A 92 -14.69 1.83 -1.91
N ILE A 93 -14.67 0.65 -2.53
CA ILE A 93 -13.77 -0.42 -2.12
C ILE A 93 -12.34 -0.06 -2.47
N ILE A 94 -12.12 0.51 -3.65
CA ILE A 94 -10.79 0.99 -4.04
C ILE A 94 -10.26 2.00 -3.01
N SER A 95 -11.11 2.95 -2.62
CA SER A 95 -10.72 3.95 -1.64
C SER A 95 -10.38 3.33 -0.29
N ARG A 96 -11.22 2.39 0.17
CA ARG A 96 -10.98 1.71 1.44
C ARG A 96 -9.65 0.93 1.41
N VAL A 97 -9.45 0.15 0.37
CA VAL A 97 -8.25 -0.69 0.25
C VAL A 97 -7.00 0.18 0.19
N SER A 98 -7.00 1.22 -0.64
CA SER A 98 -5.84 2.08 -0.76
C SER A 98 -5.54 2.80 0.55
N ASN A 99 -6.57 3.24 1.28
CA ASN A 99 -6.37 3.88 2.58
C ASN A 99 -5.79 2.92 3.60
N GLU A 100 -6.22 1.67 3.58
CA GLU A 100 -5.65 0.66 4.46
C GLU A 100 -4.19 0.38 4.12
N ILE A 101 -3.86 0.34 2.82
CA ILE A 101 -2.48 0.15 2.38
C ILE A 101 -1.60 1.30 2.90
N LEU A 102 -2.09 2.52 2.79
CA LEU A 102 -1.36 3.69 3.25
C LEU A 102 -1.32 3.83 4.76
N GLY A 103 -2.24 3.17 5.46
CA GLY A 103 -2.36 3.34 6.90
C GLY A 103 -2.99 4.66 7.31
N VAL A 104 -3.58 5.38 6.36
CA VAL A 104 -4.15 6.70 6.62
C VAL A 104 -5.40 6.62 7.49
N THR A 105 -6.15 5.54 7.34
CA THR A 105 -7.41 5.37 8.06
C THR A 105 -7.23 5.52 9.58
N SER A 106 -6.19 4.90 10.12
CA SER A 106 -5.91 4.99 11.55
C SER A 106 -5.65 6.43 11.98
N SER A 107 -4.84 7.13 11.21
CA SER A 107 -4.49 8.51 11.51
C SER A 107 -5.71 9.41 11.45
N VAL A 108 -6.53 9.22 10.44
CA VAL A 108 -7.75 10.01 10.28
C VAL A 108 -8.69 9.74 11.43
N SER A 109 -8.82 8.50 11.82
CA SER A 109 -9.67 8.11 12.94
C SER A 109 -9.23 8.77 14.23
N ASP A 110 -7.93 8.76 14.47
CA ASP A 110 -7.36 9.37 15.67
C ASP A 110 -7.62 10.88 15.70
N LEU A 111 -7.48 11.53 14.57
CA LEU A 111 -7.73 12.95 14.47
C LEU A 111 -9.19 13.30 14.73
N LYS A 112 -10.10 12.46 14.28
CA LYS A 112 -11.53 12.69 14.47
C LYS A 112 -11.96 12.55 15.91
N LYS A 113 -11.23 11.81 16.71
CA LYS A 113 -11.56 11.63 18.12
C LYS A 113 -11.25 12.87 18.93
N ASN A 114 -10.47 13.74 18.41
CA ASN A 114 -10.12 14.99 19.07
C ASN A 114 -11.01 16.15 18.58
#